data_5430356bcc1fdfd13ee7869fb98f707a
#
_entry.id   5430356bcc1fdfd13ee7869fb98f707a
#
_cell.length_a   1.000
_cell.length_b   1.000
_cell.length_c   1.000
_cell.angle_alpha   90.00
_cell.angle_beta   90.00
_cell.angle_gamma   90.00
#
_symmetry.space_group_name_H-M   'P 1'
#
loop_
_entity.id
_entity.type
_entity.pdbx_description
1 polymer ?
#
loop_
_entity_poly.entity_id
_entity_poly.type
_entity_poly.pdbx_seq_one_letter_code
_entity_poly.pdbx_strand_id
1 'polypeptide(L)'
;MCRLDINRKRSGKLVAVTIVDIAREAKCSTATVSLALKNNERICLKTRERVQEIANRLGYHPNYAARSLIKGQTGSIGVVIPNLENPLFIELLQGIDEYITERGFCIVLGVSALSAEKEKRYLSMLSERQVDGLILFPTFLNETFPEAVESADDHKIPLVLCGSSGLVSSNINYVMTDNRMGAYIGTEHLIECGCRNIAFIGAIVDMAQAQTRLNGYRDALEFYGLENNPALEVYCSPEADTVFRKTVELLKTQKVDAIFCLYDYMAFSVIRAVESLGLRIPED
;
A
#
# COMPACT_ATOMS: atom_id res chain seq x y z
N MET A 1 31.55 -1.25 -46.23
CA MET A 1 30.59 -2.36 -46.14
C MET A 1 31.20 -3.40 -45.20
N CYS A 2 30.97 -3.25 -43.92
CA CYS A 2 31.49 -4.15 -42.90
C CYS A 2 30.31 -4.45 -41.93
N ARG A 3 29.62 -5.55 -42.21
CA ARG A 3 28.61 -6.11 -41.30
C ARG A 3 29.35 -6.80 -40.17
N LEU A 4 29.36 -6.17 -38.98
CA LEU A 4 29.78 -6.83 -37.76
C LEU A 4 28.65 -7.76 -37.31
N ASP A 5 28.89 -9.09 -37.39
CA ASP A 5 28.04 -10.12 -36.82
C ASP A 5 28.03 -10.00 -35.29
N ILE A 6 27.02 -9.31 -34.74
CA ILE A 6 26.81 -9.10 -33.28
C ILE A 6 26.02 -10.28 -32.65
N ASN A 7 25.89 -11.42 -33.34
CA ASN A 7 25.19 -12.60 -32.82
C ASN A 7 26.20 -13.71 -32.40
N ARG A 8 26.91 -13.50 -31.29
CA ARG A 8 27.56 -14.62 -30.61
C ARG A 8 26.54 -15.36 -29.73
N LYS A 9 25.86 -16.34 -30.32
CA LYS A 9 25.16 -17.40 -29.57
C LYS A 9 26.18 -18.24 -28.80
N ARG A 10 26.35 -18.03 -27.51
CA ARG A 10 26.86 -19.08 -26.61
C ARG A 10 25.62 -19.69 -25.93
N SER A 11 25.37 -20.96 -26.23
CA SER A 11 24.37 -21.81 -25.58
C SER A 11 22.93 -21.24 -25.50
N GLY A 12 22.34 -20.81 -26.64
CA GLY A 12 20.89 -20.55 -26.71
C GLY A 12 20.33 -19.34 -25.93
N LYS A 13 21.14 -18.61 -25.17
CA LYS A 13 20.76 -17.37 -24.47
C LYS A 13 21.37 -16.15 -25.19
N LEU A 14 20.54 -15.14 -25.45
CA LEU A 14 20.99 -13.80 -25.83
C LEU A 14 21.95 -13.28 -24.73
N VAL A 15 23.22 -13.16 -25.03
CA VAL A 15 24.20 -12.61 -24.09
C VAL A 15 24.03 -11.09 -24.07
N ALA A 16 23.53 -10.57 -22.96
CA ALA A 16 23.39 -9.13 -22.75
C ALA A 16 24.76 -8.46 -22.84
N VAL A 17 24.84 -7.31 -23.53
CA VAL A 17 26.05 -6.47 -23.62
C VAL A 17 26.44 -6.05 -22.19
N THR A 18 27.74 -6.16 -21.92
CA THR A 18 28.30 -5.87 -20.59
C THR A 18 29.16 -4.59 -20.62
N ILE A 19 29.44 -4.06 -19.44
CA ILE A 19 30.38 -2.92 -19.28
C ILE A 19 31.78 -3.26 -19.83
N VAL A 20 32.17 -4.54 -19.84
CA VAL A 20 33.43 -5.03 -20.36
C VAL A 20 33.48 -4.90 -21.89
N ASP A 21 32.37 -5.12 -22.57
CA ASP A 21 32.28 -5.00 -24.02
C ASP A 21 32.41 -3.53 -24.45
N ILE A 22 31.80 -2.60 -23.72
CA ILE A 22 31.95 -1.16 -23.94
C ILE A 22 33.41 -0.75 -23.68
N ALA A 23 34.02 -1.20 -22.59
CA ALA A 23 35.41 -0.88 -22.24
C ALA A 23 36.41 -1.32 -23.33
N ARG A 24 36.19 -2.52 -23.88
CA ARG A 24 37.00 -3.05 -24.99
C ARG A 24 36.87 -2.17 -26.23
N GLU A 25 35.67 -1.78 -26.60
CA GLU A 25 35.41 -0.98 -27.79
C GLU A 25 35.85 0.48 -27.62
N ALA A 26 35.62 1.06 -26.44
CA ALA A 26 36.07 2.40 -26.09
C ALA A 26 37.56 2.50 -25.80
N LYS A 27 38.29 1.38 -25.79
CA LYS A 27 39.74 1.28 -25.45
C LYS A 27 40.07 1.99 -24.13
N CYS A 28 39.25 1.74 -23.09
CA CYS A 28 39.46 2.27 -21.75
C CYS A 28 39.10 1.24 -20.66
N SER A 29 39.38 1.55 -19.41
CA SER A 29 39.04 0.65 -18.30
C SER A 29 37.53 0.61 -18.03
N THR A 30 37.04 -0.48 -17.44
CA THR A 30 35.65 -0.59 -16.97
C THR A 30 35.30 0.47 -15.94
N ALA A 31 36.26 0.90 -15.11
CA ALA A 31 36.09 2.01 -14.17
C ALA A 31 35.86 3.33 -14.92
N THR A 32 36.62 3.60 -15.99
CA THR A 32 36.43 4.78 -16.86
C THR A 32 35.02 4.76 -17.50
N VAL A 33 34.60 3.60 -18.02
CA VAL A 33 33.24 3.44 -18.60
C VAL A 33 32.17 3.71 -17.54
N SER A 34 32.32 3.13 -16.35
CA SER A 34 31.36 3.34 -15.25
C SER A 34 31.20 4.81 -14.85
N LEU A 35 32.31 5.54 -14.77
CA LEU A 35 32.31 6.98 -14.48
C LEU A 35 31.75 7.80 -15.66
N ALA A 36 32.10 7.46 -16.89
CA ALA A 36 31.59 8.13 -18.08
C ALA A 36 30.09 7.99 -18.27
N LEU A 37 29.55 6.80 -18.04
CA LEU A 37 28.08 6.55 -18.06
C LEU A 37 27.31 7.30 -16.97
N LYS A 38 27.98 7.68 -15.87
CA LYS A 38 27.41 8.51 -14.79
C LYS A 38 27.62 10.01 -15.00
N ASN A 39 28.11 10.43 -16.15
CA ASN A 39 28.47 11.83 -16.44
C ASN A 39 29.49 12.46 -15.46
N ASN A 40 30.35 11.65 -14.83
CA ASN A 40 31.29 12.15 -13.83
C ASN A 40 32.35 13.07 -14.49
N GLU A 41 32.55 14.26 -13.92
CA GLU A 41 33.43 15.30 -14.42
C GLU A 41 34.93 14.93 -14.42
N ARG A 42 35.30 13.90 -13.63
CA ARG A 42 36.67 13.36 -13.65
C ARG A 42 37.06 12.74 -15.00
N ILE A 43 36.07 12.45 -15.85
CA ILE A 43 36.29 11.94 -17.20
C ILE A 43 36.06 13.08 -18.20
N CYS A 44 37.02 13.32 -19.07
CA CYS A 44 36.93 14.40 -20.07
C CYS A 44 35.70 14.21 -20.99
N LEU A 45 35.08 15.30 -21.42
CA LEU A 45 33.84 15.33 -22.21
C LEU A 45 33.93 14.40 -23.43
N LYS A 46 34.96 14.48 -24.21
CA LYS A 46 35.19 13.63 -25.41
C LYS A 46 35.13 12.14 -25.10
N THR A 47 35.63 11.70 -23.94
CA THR A 47 35.62 10.29 -23.54
C THR A 47 34.21 9.91 -23.05
N ARG A 48 33.51 10.80 -22.36
CA ARG A 48 32.09 10.56 -21.91
C ARG A 48 31.20 10.36 -23.14
N GLU A 49 31.22 11.28 -24.08
CA GLU A 49 30.46 11.22 -25.32
C GLU A 49 30.73 9.92 -26.10
N ARG A 50 32.00 9.57 -26.32
CA ARG A 50 32.36 8.33 -27.00
C ARG A 50 31.84 7.08 -26.31
N VAL A 51 31.92 7.01 -24.98
CA VAL A 51 31.43 5.87 -24.20
C VAL A 51 29.92 5.77 -24.27
N GLN A 52 29.19 6.89 -24.18
CA GLN A 52 27.72 6.95 -24.28
C GLN A 52 27.26 6.54 -25.70
N GLU A 53 27.93 7.00 -26.76
CA GLU A 53 27.61 6.62 -28.13
C GLU A 53 27.80 5.10 -28.35
N ILE A 54 28.92 4.53 -27.86
CA ILE A 54 29.15 3.08 -27.92
C ILE A 54 28.07 2.30 -27.13
N ALA A 55 27.73 2.74 -25.91
CA ALA A 55 26.73 2.12 -25.09
C ALA A 55 25.35 2.11 -25.79
N ASN A 56 24.91 3.24 -26.34
CA ASN A 56 23.68 3.37 -27.10
C ASN A 56 23.67 2.47 -28.35
N ARG A 57 24.74 2.47 -29.13
CA ARG A 57 24.85 1.65 -30.33
C ARG A 57 24.85 0.16 -30.06
N LEU A 58 25.43 -0.27 -28.95
CA LEU A 58 25.44 -1.68 -28.51
C LEU A 58 24.15 -2.09 -27.81
N GLY A 59 23.25 -1.17 -27.53
CA GLY A 59 22.04 -1.46 -26.73
C GLY A 59 22.37 -1.86 -25.29
N TYR A 60 23.38 -1.23 -24.70
CA TYR A 60 23.77 -1.52 -23.32
C TYR A 60 22.74 -0.97 -22.34
N HIS A 61 22.14 -1.85 -21.58
CA HIS A 61 21.35 -1.49 -20.42
C HIS A 61 22.13 -1.81 -19.14
N PRO A 62 22.29 -0.82 -18.24
CA PRO A 62 22.98 -1.07 -16.97
C PRO A 62 22.31 -2.22 -16.22
N ASN A 63 23.09 -3.22 -15.82
CA ASN A 63 22.57 -4.33 -15.02
C ASN A 63 22.33 -3.85 -13.58
N TYR A 64 21.06 -3.61 -13.25
CA TYR A 64 20.63 -3.16 -11.91
C TYR A 64 21.03 -4.17 -10.83
N ALA A 65 20.87 -5.48 -11.07
CA ALA A 65 21.23 -6.51 -10.11
C ALA A 65 22.73 -6.52 -9.77
N ALA A 66 23.60 -6.33 -10.78
CA ALA A 66 25.05 -6.22 -10.53
C ALA A 66 25.41 -4.94 -9.77
N ARG A 67 24.68 -3.84 -9.99
CA ARG A 67 24.88 -2.59 -9.24
C ARG A 67 24.38 -2.70 -7.80
N SER A 68 23.28 -3.38 -7.59
CA SER A 68 22.70 -3.63 -6.25
C SER A 68 23.68 -4.42 -5.38
N LEU A 69 24.33 -5.44 -5.95
CA LEU A 69 25.36 -6.21 -5.25
C LEU A 69 26.58 -5.36 -4.80
N ILE A 70 26.95 -4.36 -5.62
CA ILE A 70 28.09 -3.48 -5.29
C ILE A 70 27.69 -2.39 -4.29
N LYS A 71 26.45 -1.88 -4.38
CA LYS A 71 25.97 -0.79 -3.54
C LYS A 71 25.31 -1.27 -2.22
N GLY A 72 24.92 -2.53 -2.14
CA GLY A 72 24.10 -3.05 -1.06
C GLY A 72 22.68 -2.47 -1.04
N GLN A 73 22.21 -1.91 -2.16
CA GLN A 73 20.89 -1.29 -2.31
C GLN A 73 20.26 -1.70 -3.63
N THR A 74 18.99 -2.06 -3.61
CA THR A 74 18.23 -2.48 -4.81
C THR A 74 17.52 -1.33 -5.51
N GLY A 75 17.31 -0.20 -4.83
CA GLY A 75 16.48 0.91 -5.29
C GLY A 75 14.99 0.56 -5.27
N SER A 76 14.58 -0.36 -4.41
CA SER A 76 13.20 -0.86 -4.35
C SER A 76 12.64 -0.75 -2.94
N ILE A 77 11.39 -0.29 -2.83
CA ILE A 77 10.60 -0.32 -1.61
C ILE A 77 9.46 -1.33 -1.81
N GLY A 78 9.38 -2.31 -0.92
CA GLY A 78 8.27 -3.25 -0.88
C GLY A 78 7.05 -2.60 -0.24
N VAL A 79 5.90 -2.67 -0.88
CA VAL A 79 4.63 -2.17 -0.33
C VAL A 79 3.61 -3.30 -0.37
N VAL A 80 3.05 -3.65 0.78
CA VAL A 80 2.00 -4.68 0.88
C VAL A 80 0.70 -4.03 1.31
N ILE A 81 -0.34 -4.18 0.48
CA ILE A 81 -1.68 -3.62 0.70
C ILE A 81 -2.74 -4.72 0.69
N PRO A 82 -3.90 -4.49 1.36
CA PRO A 82 -4.99 -5.47 1.38
C PRO A 82 -5.64 -5.72 0.03
N ASN A 83 -5.97 -4.66 -0.72
CA ASN A 83 -6.67 -4.75 -2.01
C ASN A 83 -6.46 -3.49 -2.84
N LEU A 84 -6.91 -3.51 -4.10
CA LEU A 84 -6.89 -2.38 -5.04
C LEU A 84 -8.29 -1.78 -5.28
N GLU A 85 -9.30 -2.28 -4.60
CA GLU A 85 -10.69 -1.84 -4.77
C GLU A 85 -11.01 -0.61 -3.94
N ASN A 86 -10.34 -0.46 -2.79
CA ASN A 86 -10.49 0.71 -1.94
C ASN A 86 -9.63 1.87 -2.47
N PRO A 87 -10.25 3.00 -2.88
CA PRO A 87 -9.54 4.16 -3.43
C PRO A 87 -8.43 4.71 -2.51
N LEU A 88 -8.59 4.56 -1.19
CA LEU A 88 -7.58 4.97 -0.21
C LEU A 88 -6.20 4.38 -0.52
N PHE A 89 -6.12 3.08 -0.86
CA PHE A 89 -4.82 2.46 -1.15
C PHE A 89 -4.21 2.98 -2.45
N ILE A 90 -5.02 3.39 -3.43
CA ILE A 90 -4.53 3.99 -4.67
C ILE A 90 -3.89 5.36 -4.38
N GLU A 91 -4.56 6.21 -3.61
CA GLU A 91 -4.04 7.52 -3.20
C GLU A 91 -2.76 7.40 -2.38
N LEU A 92 -2.72 6.46 -1.43
CA LEU A 92 -1.53 6.18 -0.63
C LEU A 92 -0.36 5.70 -1.49
N LEU A 93 -0.61 4.80 -2.46
CA LEU A 93 0.42 4.33 -3.38
C LEU A 93 0.95 5.47 -4.26
N GLN A 94 0.08 6.38 -4.73
CA GLN A 94 0.50 7.55 -5.49
C GLN A 94 1.41 8.46 -4.65
N GLY A 95 1.02 8.79 -3.41
CA GLY A 95 1.85 9.60 -2.52
C GLY A 95 3.20 8.95 -2.18
N ILE A 96 3.21 7.62 -2.00
CA ILE A 96 4.45 6.87 -1.79
C ILE A 96 5.33 6.94 -3.05
N ASP A 97 4.76 6.67 -4.24
CA ASP A 97 5.49 6.64 -5.50
C ASP A 97 6.13 8.00 -5.83
N GLU A 98 5.37 9.08 -5.70
CA GLU A 98 5.88 10.45 -5.90
C GLU A 98 7.11 10.71 -5.01
N TYR A 99 7.01 10.40 -3.72
CA TYR A 99 8.09 10.66 -2.76
C TYR A 99 9.34 9.82 -3.03
N ILE A 100 9.19 8.52 -3.32
CA ILE A 100 10.32 7.61 -3.46
C ILE A 100 10.98 7.72 -4.84
N THR A 101 10.22 8.01 -5.91
CA THR A 101 10.73 8.14 -7.28
C THR A 101 11.72 9.28 -7.39
N GLU A 102 11.46 10.43 -6.76
CA GLU A 102 12.41 11.55 -6.69
C GLU A 102 13.75 11.16 -6.03
N ARG A 103 13.73 10.11 -5.21
CA ARG A 103 14.92 9.58 -4.50
C ARG A 103 15.55 8.39 -5.18
N GLY A 104 15.06 8.03 -6.37
CA GLY A 104 15.60 6.95 -7.20
C GLY A 104 15.17 5.55 -6.77
N PHE A 105 14.07 5.43 -6.02
CA PHE A 105 13.45 4.16 -5.67
C PHE A 105 12.24 3.88 -6.56
N CYS A 106 11.82 2.62 -6.58
CA CYS A 106 10.56 2.18 -7.18
C CYS A 106 9.77 1.28 -6.23
N ILE A 107 8.45 1.21 -6.42
CA ILE A 107 7.58 0.32 -5.65
C ILE A 107 7.66 -1.11 -6.20
N VAL A 108 7.75 -2.08 -5.28
CA VAL A 108 7.44 -3.49 -5.53
C VAL A 108 6.19 -3.84 -4.74
N LEU A 109 5.06 -3.93 -5.45
CA LEU A 109 3.74 -4.07 -4.85
C LEU A 109 3.37 -5.53 -4.58
N GLY A 110 2.88 -5.81 -3.37
CA GLY A 110 2.18 -7.02 -2.97
C GLY A 110 0.71 -6.71 -2.64
N VAL A 111 -0.22 -7.53 -3.15
CA VAL A 111 -1.66 -7.40 -2.83
C VAL A 111 -2.11 -8.65 -2.12
N SER A 112 -2.39 -8.55 -0.81
CA SER A 112 -2.73 -9.69 0.04
C SER A 112 -4.13 -10.24 -0.21
N ALA A 113 -5.02 -9.48 -0.84
CA ALA A 113 -6.41 -9.83 -1.11
C ALA A 113 -7.15 -10.29 0.16
N LEU A 114 -6.94 -9.58 1.27
CA LEU A 114 -7.52 -9.89 2.59
C LEU A 114 -7.19 -11.31 3.07
N SER A 115 -6.00 -11.84 2.74
CA SER A 115 -5.51 -13.15 3.17
C SER A 115 -4.24 -13.02 3.98
N ALA A 116 -4.27 -13.46 5.25
CA ALA A 116 -3.10 -13.47 6.14
C ALA A 116 -1.95 -14.30 5.54
N GLU A 117 -2.24 -15.44 4.94
CA GLU A 117 -1.25 -16.29 4.29
C GLU A 117 -0.54 -15.58 3.13
N LYS A 118 -1.30 -14.88 2.28
CA LYS A 118 -0.71 -14.09 1.18
C LYS A 118 0.11 -12.92 1.70
N GLU A 119 -0.36 -12.26 2.76
CA GLU A 119 0.36 -11.15 3.40
C GLU A 119 1.73 -11.62 3.89
N LYS A 120 1.78 -12.71 4.67
CA LYS A 120 3.01 -13.36 5.13
C LYS A 120 3.93 -13.74 3.97
N ARG A 121 3.37 -14.36 2.93
CA ARG A 121 4.12 -14.75 1.74
C ARG A 121 4.76 -13.56 1.03
N TYR A 122 4.04 -12.44 0.88
CA TYR A 122 4.62 -11.24 0.28
C TYR A 122 5.71 -10.63 1.14
N LEU A 123 5.54 -10.61 2.46
CA LEU A 123 6.57 -10.13 3.38
C LEU A 123 7.86 -10.93 3.25
N SER A 124 7.79 -12.26 3.32
CA SER A 124 8.93 -13.16 3.11
C SER A 124 9.58 -12.94 1.73
N MET A 125 8.78 -12.96 0.65
CA MET A 125 9.30 -12.77 -0.72
C MET A 125 10.02 -11.43 -0.91
N LEU A 126 9.50 -10.33 -0.33
CA LEU A 126 10.09 -9.01 -0.46
C LEU A 126 11.38 -8.90 0.37
N SER A 127 11.39 -9.48 1.58
CA SER A 127 12.57 -9.53 2.44
C SER A 127 13.69 -10.36 1.79
N GLU A 128 13.38 -11.54 1.27
CA GLU A 128 14.33 -12.40 0.56
C GLU A 128 14.91 -11.75 -0.72
N ARG A 129 14.10 -10.96 -1.40
CA ARG A 129 14.52 -10.19 -2.59
C ARG A 129 15.35 -8.95 -2.26
N GLN A 130 15.57 -8.72 -0.96
CA GLN A 130 16.41 -7.64 -0.45
C GLN A 130 15.93 -6.25 -0.91
N VAL A 131 14.61 -5.97 -0.79
CA VAL A 131 14.12 -4.59 -0.93
C VAL A 131 14.80 -3.71 0.13
N ASP A 132 14.96 -2.44 -0.15
CA ASP A 132 15.65 -1.50 0.74
C ASP A 132 14.80 -1.02 1.92
N GLY A 133 13.48 -1.30 1.88
CA GLY A 133 12.52 -1.03 2.94
C GLY A 133 11.17 -1.67 2.65
N LEU A 134 10.37 -1.85 3.70
CA LEU A 134 9.02 -2.40 3.65
C LEU A 134 8.00 -1.42 4.22
N ILE A 135 6.90 -1.27 3.51
CA ILE A 135 5.69 -0.57 3.98
C ILE A 135 4.56 -1.60 3.99
N LEU A 136 3.98 -1.83 5.14
CA LEU A 136 2.90 -2.81 5.33
C LEU A 136 1.61 -2.11 5.77
N PHE A 137 0.53 -2.37 5.05
CA PHE A 137 -0.84 -2.08 5.47
C PHE A 137 -1.47 -3.39 5.96
N PRO A 138 -1.34 -3.73 7.24
CA PRO A 138 -1.72 -5.04 7.74
C PRO A 138 -3.25 -5.19 7.75
N THR A 139 -3.71 -6.33 7.26
CA THR A 139 -5.11 -6.76 7.37
C THR A 139 -5.35 -7.49 8.69
N PHE A 140 -4.45 -8.41 9.02
CA PHE A 140 -4.52 -9.30 10.18
C PHE A 140 -3.34 -9.04 11.11
N LEU A 141 -3.39 -7.90 11.80
CA LEU A 141 -2.26 -7.41 12.60
C LEU A 141 -1.74 -8.45 13.61
N ASN A 142 -2.65 -9.13 14.32
CA ASN A 142 -2.27 -10.11 15.33
C ASN A 142 -1.60 -11.35 14.76
N GLU A 143 -1.90 -11.72 13.51
CA GLU A 143 -1.40 -12.93 12.86
C GLU A 143 -0.13 -12.68 12.05
N THR A 144 -0.05 -11.51 11.40
CA THR A 144 1.02 -11.22 10.43
C THR A 144 2.12 -10.34 10.99
N PHE A 145 1.82 -9.56 12.02
CA PHE A 145 2.75 -8.60 12.61
C PHE A 145 4.02 -9.24 13.22
N PRO A 146 3.92 -10.30 14.04
CA PRO A 146 5.13 -10.91 14.61
C PRO A 146 6.09 -11.39 13.53
N GLU A 147 5.57 -12.07 12.50
CA GLU A 147 6.37 -12.56 11.37
C GLU A 147 6.92 -11.43 10.49
N ALA A 148 6.18 -10.33 10.33
CA ALA A 148 6.65 -9.17 9.58
C ALA A 148 7.86 -8.51 10.27
N VAL A 149 7.80 -8.40 11.60
CA VAL A 149 8.90 -7.86 12.41
C VAL A 149 10.11 -8.78 12.35
N GLU A 150 9.91 -10.07 12.63
CA GLU A 150 10.98 -11.07 12.60
C GLU A 150 11.64 -11.11 11.21
N SER A 151 10.87 -11.15 10.14
CA SER A 151 11.38 -11.13 8.77
C SER A 151 12.15 -9.84 8.43
N ALA A 152 11.69 -8.69 8.90
CA ALA A 152 12.39 -7.41 8.70
C ALA A 152 13.71 -7.36 9.50
N ASP A 153 13.69 -7.82 10.76
CA ASP A 153 14.87 -7.84 11.63
C ASP A 153 15.94 -8.83 11.12
N ASP A 154 15.56 -10.03 10.73
CA ASP A 154 16.46 -11.05 10.17
C ASP A 154 17.20 -10.55 8.93
N HIS A 155 16.52 -9.83 8.07
CA HIS A 155 17.07 -9.26 6.83
C HIS A 155 17.59 -7.83 7.00
N LYS A 156 17.47 -7.24 8.20
CA LYS A 156 17.85 -5.84 8.53
C LYS A 156 17.19 -4.81 7.58
N ILE A 157 15.93 -5.03 7.26
CA ILE A 157 15.15 -4.18 6.37
C ILE A 157 14.27 -3.24 7.20
N PRO A 158 14.35 -1.91 7.03
CA PRO A 158 13.44 -0.98 7.69
C PRO A 158 11.98 -1.31 7.38
N LEU A 159 11.14 -1.42 8.42
CA LEU A 159 9.71 -1.66 8.32
C LEU A 159 8.93 -0.45 8.82
N VAL A 160 7.92 -0.04 8.04
CA VAL A 160 6.92 0.96 8.44
C VAL A 160 5.53 0.33 8.34
N LEU A 161 4.76 0.41 9.42
CA LEU A 161 3.35 0.01 9.43
C LEU A 161 2.45 1.20 9.12
N CYS A 162 1.44 0.99 8.29
CA CYS A 162 0.47 2.01 7.92
C CYS A 162 -0.95 1.59 8.26
N GLY A 163 -1.73 2.51 8.82
CA GLY A 163 -3.18 2.34 8.97
C GLY A 163 -3.64 1.43 10.11
N SER A 164 -2.76 0.89 10.94
CA SER A 164 -3.15 -0.01 12.04
C SER A 164 -2.93 0.63 13.41
N SER A 165 -3.91 0.48 14.31
CA SER A 165 -3.91 1.08 15.66
C SER A 165 -3.77 0.07 16.83
N GLY A 166 -3.45 -1.20 16.56
CA GLY A 166 -3.64 -2.25 17.58
C GLY A 166 -2.41 -2.66 18.39
N LEU A 167 -1.21 -2.62 17.85
CA LEU A 167 0.00 -3.12 18.54
C LEU A 167 1.20 -2.23 18.21
N VAL A 168 1.42 -1.20 19.02
CA VAL A 168 2.62 -0.40 18.93
C VAL A 168 3.67 -1.03 19.83
N SER A 169 4.55 -1.87 19.28
CA SER A 169 5.84 -2.15 19.91
C SER A 169 6.68 -0.88 19.84
N SER A 170 7.36 -0.52 20.90
CA SER A 170 8.16 0.72 21.03
C SER A 170 9.28 0.87 19.97
N ASN A 171 9.52 -0.13 19.14
CA ASN A 171 10.65 -0.20 18.23
C ASN A 171 10.28 -0.14 16.73
N ILE A 172 8.99 -0.01 16.36
CA ILE A 172 8.56 -0.02 14.98
C ILE A 172 8.01 1.34 14.57
N ASN A 173 8.44 1.82 13.40
CA ASN A 173 7.89 3.03 12.82
C ASN A 173 6.47 2.76 12.30
N TYR A 174 5.55 3.68 12.58
CA TYR A 174 4.18 3.57 12.10
C TYR A 174 3.62 4.93 11.67
N VAL A 175 2.68 4.88 10.73
CA VAL A 175 1.85 6.00 10.31
C VAL A 175 0.40 5.54 10.38
N MET A 176 -0.42 6.21 11.19
CA MET A 176 -1.81 5.82 11.38
C MET A 176 -2.74 7.03 11.40
N THR A 177 -4.00 6.77 11.04
CA THR A 177 -5.11 7.69 11.29
C THR A 177 -5.71 7.37 12.66
N ASP A 178 -6.10 8.38 13.42
CA ASP A 178 -6.87 8.17 14.64
C ASP A 178 -8.32 7.77 14.30
N ASN A 179 -8.48 6.48 14.06
CA ASN A 179 -9.77 5.89 13.69
C ASN A 179 -10.83 6.02 14.80
N ARG A 180 -10.41 6.05 16.09
CA ARG A 180 -11.33 6.22 17.22
C ARG A 180 -11.87 7.64 17.25
N MET A 181 -10.98 8.62 17.18
CA MET A 181 -11.35 10.04 17.15
C MET A 181 -12.16 10.37 15.89
N GLY A 182 -11.77 9.84 14.72
CA GLY A 182 -12.53 10.06 13.48
C GLY A 182 -13.99 9.55 13.58
N ALA A 183 -14.19 8.36 14.14
CA ALA A 183 -15.53 7.83 14.35
C ALA A 183 -16.30 8.60 15.44
N TYR A 184 -15.61 9.02 16.50
CA TYR A 184 -16.20 9.88 17.53
C TYR A 184 -16.72 11.19 16.92
N ILE A 185 -15.88 11.93 16.19
CA ILE A 185 -16.26 13.21 15.57
C ILE A 185 -17.41 13.03 14.56
N GLY A 186 -17.37 11.99 13.73
CA GLY A 186 -18.45 11.71 12.79
C GLY A 186 -19.79 11.41 13.47
N THR A 187 -19.77 10.65 14.57
CA THR A 187 -20.98 10.35 15.37
C THR A 187 -21.46 11.58 16.15
N GLU A 188 -20.55 12.33 16.74
CA GLU A 188 -20.83 13.62 17.41
C GLU A 188 -21.54 14.58 16.46
N HIS A 189 -21.07 14.71 15.23
CA HIS A 189 -21.72 15.55 14.22
C HIS A 189 -23.18 15.13 13.98
N LEU A 190 -23.47 13.84 13.86
CA LEU A 190 -24.85 13.35 13.72
C LEU A 190 -25.70 13.69 14.93
N ILE A 191 -25.15 13.59 16.14
CA ILE A 191 -25.82 13.95 17.38
C ILE A 191 -26.12 15.48 17.43
N GLU A 192 -25.16 16.30 17.02
CA GLU A 192 -25.33 17.76 16.95
C GLU A 192 -26.37 18.17 15.90
N CYS A 193 -26.51 17.41 14.82
CA CYS A 193 -27.59 17.56 13.83
C CYS A 193 -28.97 17.18 14.38
N GLY A 194 -29.05 16.68 15.62
CA GLY A 194 -30.33 16.35 16.29
C GLY A 194 -30.68 14.86 16.23
N CYS A 195 -29.87 14.00 15.59
CA CYS A 195 -30.12 12.57 15.54
C CYS A 195 -29.93 11.92 16.91
N ARG A 196 -30.77 10.92 17.23
CA ARG A 196 -30.74 10.21 18.52
C ARG A 196 -30.69 8.69 18.36
N ASN A 197 -31.24 8.15 17.27
CA ASN A 197 -31.20 6.72 16.93
C ASN A 197 -30.23 6.51 15.78
N ILE A 198 -28.95 6.56 16.11
CA ILE A 198 -27.88 6.47 15.13
C ILE A 198 -27.50 5.01 14.99
N ALA A 199 -27.58 4.45 13.78
CA ALA A 199 -27.12 3.10 13.52
C ALA A 199 -25.66 3.06 13.07
N PHE A 200 -24.96 1.98 13.43
CA PHE A 200 -23.63 1.67 12.93
C PHE A 200 -23.71 0.50 11.94
N ILE A 201 -23.21 0.69 10.72
CA ILE A 201 -23.08 -0.40 9.75
C ILE A 201 -21.61 -0.68 9.53
N GLY A 202 -21.16 -1.82 10.04
CA GLY A 202 -19.78 -2.29 10.03
C GLY A 202 -19.58 -3.59 9.24
N ALA A 203 -18.33 -3.90 8.99
CA ALA A 203 -17.93 -5.16 8.35
C ALA A 203 -17.69 -6.24 9.42
N ILE A 204 -18.09 -7.49 9.10
CA ILE A 204 -17.65 -8.68 9.83
C ILE A 204 -16.21 -8.95 9.38
N VAL A 205 -15.28 -8.18 9.90
CA VAL A 205 -13.85 -8.41 9.64
C VAL A 205 -13.14 -8.18 10.97
N ASP A 206 -12.34 -9.13 11.35
CA ASP A 206 -11.49 -9.06 12.55
C ASP A 206 -10.34 -8.06 12.34
N MET A 207 -10.70 -6.85 11.89
CA MET A 207 -9.77 -5.76 11.67
C MET A 207 -9.75 -4.86 12.89
N ALA A 208 -8.58 -4.68 13.48
CA ALA A 208 -8.37 -3.75 14.60
C ALA A 208 -8.93 -2.34 14.32
N GLN A 209 -8.92 -1.90 13.06
CA GLN A 209 -9.49 -0.61 12.64
C GLN A 209 -11.02 -0.55 12.76
N ALA A 210 -11.71 -1.65 12.41
CA ALA A 210 -13.17 -1.72 12.52
C ALA A 210 -13.61 -1.61 13.97
N GLN A 211 -12.95 -2.35 14.87
CA GLN A 211 -13.21 -2.27 16.30
C GLN A 211 -12.89 -0.89 16.88
N THR A 212 -11.81 -0.26 16.41
CA THR A 212 -11.42 1.07 16.88
C THR A 212 -12.45 2.13 16.49
N ARG A 213 -12.99 2.07 15.27
CA ARG A 213 -14.08 2.97 14.82
C ARG A 213 -15.37 2.71 15.57
N LEU A 214 -15.73 1.44 15.79
CA LEU A 214 -16.90 1.10 16.61
C LEU A 214 -16.79 1.68 18.03
N ASN A 215 -15.61 1.58 18.63
CA ASN A 215 -15.38 2.17 19.95
C ASN A 215 -15.56 3.69 19.93
N GLY A 216 -15.06 4.39 18.91
CA GLY A 216 -15.28 5.83 18.76
C GLY A 216 -16.74 6.22 18.61
N TYR A 217 -17.51 5.45 17.84
CA TYR A 217 -18.97 5.62 17.74
C TYR A 217 -19.65 5.44 19.11
N ARG A 218 -19.31 4.40 19.86
CA ARG A 218 -19.87 4.14 21.20
C ARG A 218 -19.49 5.20 22.21
N ASP A 219 -18.23 5.66 22.18
CA ASP A 219 -17.74 6.73 23.06
C ASP A 219 -18.54 8.03 22.86
N ALA A 220 -18.88 8.38 21.62
CA ALA A 220 -19.69 9.56 21.33
C ALA A 220 -21.10 9.41 21.87
N LEU A 221 -21.74 8.24 21.67
CA LEU A 221 -23.08 7.99 22.25
C LEU A 221 -23.05 8.11 23.77
N GLU A 222 -22.07 7.49 24.44
CA GLU A 222 -21.92 7.54 25.90
C GLU A 222 -21.71 8.97 26.40
N PHE A 223 -20.80 9.72 25.75
CA PHE A 223 -20.49 11.10 26.13
C PHE A 223 -21.72 12.01 26.08
N TYR A 224 -22.58 11.82 25.09
CA TYR A 224 -23.82 12.59 24.93
C TYR A 224 -25.03 11.97 25.65
N GLY A 225 -24.84 10.92 26.46
CA GLY A 225 -25.88 10.27 27.25
C GLY A 225 -26.95 9.54 26.43
N LEU A 226 -26.57 9.10 25.20
CA LEU A 226 -27.41 8.28 24.35
C LEU A 226 -27.21 6.79 24.66
N GLU A 227 -28.29 6.02 24.61
CA GLU A 227 -28.22 4.57 24.83
C GLU A 227 -27.52 3.87 23.68
N ASN A 228 -26.50 3.06 23.99
CA ASN A 228 -25.92 2.16 23.02
C ASN A 228 -26.84 0.95 22.82
N ASN A 229 -27.69 1.03 21.80
CA ASN A 229 -28.64 -0.05 21.47
C ASN A 229 -27.99 -1.06 20.51
N PRO A 230 -27.69 -2.31 20.95
CA PRO A 230 -27.08 -3.32 20.08
C PRO A 230 -27.89 -3.65 18.81
N ALA A 231 -29.19 -3.40 18.80
CA ALA A 231 -30.03 -3.60 17.61
C ALA A 231 -29.75 -2.59 16.49
N LEU A 232 -29.07 -1.49 16.80
CA LEU A 232 -28.60 -0.49 15.83
C LEU A 232 -27.18 -0.76 15.33
N GLU A 233 -26.48 -1.76 15.85
CA GLU A 233 -25.16 -2.17 15.37
C GLU A 233 -25.30 -3.35 14.40
N VAL A 234 -25.10 -3.09 13.12
CA VAL A 234 -25.23 -4.10 12.06
C VAL A 234 -23.86 -4.47 11.55
N TYR A 235 -23.53 -5.75 11.59
CA TYR A 235 -22.29 -6.31 11.06
C TYR A 235 -22.60 -7.23 9.88
N CYS A 236 -21.95 -7.00 8.75
CA CYS A 236 -22.17 -7.80 7.54
C CYS A 236 -20.93 -7.86 6.66
N SER A 237 -20.93 -8.76 5.67
CA SER A 237 -19.95 -8.68 4.58
C SER A 237 -20.05 -7.31 3.90
N PRO A 238 -18.91 -6.66 3.55
CA PRO A 238 -18.93 -5.34 2.92
C PRO A 238 -19.41 -5.36 1.45
N GLU A 239 -19.84 -6.49 0.95
CA GLU A 239 -20.46 -6.65 -0.36
C GLU A 239 -21.73 -5.81 -0.52
N ALA A 240 -21.84 -5.11 -1.64
CA ALA A 240 -22.90 -4.14 -1.90
C ALA A 240 -24.32 -4.68 -1.67
N ASP A 241 -24.61 -5.91 -2.15
CA ASP A 241 -25.93 -6.52 -2.01
C ASP A 241 -26.23 -6.95 -0.57
N THR A 242 -25.21 -7.35 0.18
CA THR A 242 -25.37 -7.72 1.58
C THR A 242 -25.61 -6.49 2.45
N VAL A 243 -24.85 -5.43 2.24
CA VAL A 243 -25.06 -4.13 2.93
C VAL A 243 -26.45 -3.60 2.62
N PHE A 244 -26.88 -3.61 1.34
CA PHE A 244 -28.20 -3.18 0.94
C PHE A 244 -29.32 -3.94 1.70
N ARG A 245 -29.28 -5.27 1.66
CA ARG A 245 -30.31 -6.11 2.33
C ARG A 245 -30.35 -5.86 3.85
N LYS A 246 -29.18 -5.78 4.48
CA LYS A 246 -29.09 -5.56 5.94
C LYS A 246 -29.57 -4.16 6.34
N THR A 247 -29.32 -3.16 5.50
CA THR A 247 -29.85 -1.81 5.72
C THR A 247 -31.38 -1.78 5.58
N VAL A 248 -31.96 -2.43 4.57
CA VAL A 248 -33.42 -2.54 4.43
C VAL A 248 -34.06 -3.27 5.62
N GLU A 249 -33.43 -4.35 6.10
CA GLU A 249 -33.89 -5.08 7.30
C GLU A 249 -33.87 -4.19 8.55
N LEU A 250 -32.79 -3.46 8.77
CA LEU A 250 -32.62 -2.52 9.87
C LEU A 250 -33.73 -1.45 9.85
N LEU A 251 -33.88 -0.75 8.73
CA LEU A 251 -34.83 0.36 8.59
C LEU A 251 -36.31 -0.07 8.69
N LYS A 252 -36.61 -1.35 8.42
CA LYS A 252 -37.98 -1.91 8.62
C LYS A 252 -38.27 -2.31 10.05
N THR A 253 -37.24 -2.58 10.84
CA THR A 253 -37.38 -3.17 12.19
C THR A 253 -37.02 -2.20 13.30
N GLN A 254 -36.22 -1.19 13.02
CA GLN A 254 -35.73 -0.22 13.99
C GLN A 254 -36.07 1.20 13.55
N LYS A 255 -36.27 2.08 14.54
CA LYS A 255 -36.32 3.52 14.30
C LYS A 255 -34.86 4.01 14.17
N VAL A 256 -34.51 4.61 13.03
CA VAL A 256 -33.16 5.10 12.72
C VAL A 256 -33.29 6.53 12.20
N ASP A 257 -32.53 7.46 12.79
CA ASP A 257 -32.48 8.86 12.38
C ASP A 257 -31.23 9.14 11.54
N ALA A 258 -30.16 8.35 11.74
CA ALA A 258 -28.92 8.47 10.98
C ALA A 258 -28.16 7.14 10.95
N ILE A 259 -27.26 7.01 10.00
CA ILE A 259 -26.41 5.82 9.82
C ILE A 259 -24.95 6.24 9.70
N PHE A 260 -24.10 5.71 10.58
CA PHE A 260 -22.67 5.79 10.49
C PHE A 260 -22.12 4.52 9.81
N CYS A 261 -21.50 4.66 8.65
CA CYS A 261 -20.91 3.56 7.90
C CYS A 261 -19.42 3.42 8.19
N LEU A 262 -18.95 2.19 8.38
CA LEU A 262 -17.53 1.90 8.59
C LEU A 262 -16.65 2.38 7.43
N TYR A 263 -17.14 2.24 6.18
CA TYR A 263 -16.46 2.64 4.95
C TYR A 263 -17.40 3.36 3.99
N ASP A 264 -16.86 4.31 3.22
CA ASP A 264 -17.62 5.13 2.27
C ASP A 264 -18.29 4.30 1.17
N TYR A 265 -17.63 3.26 0.67
CA TYR A 265 -18.23 2.39 -0.35
C TYR A 265 -19.44 1.60 0.17
N MET A 266 -19.53 1.34 1.49
CA MET A 266 -20.74 0.76 2.10
C MET A 266 -21.87 1.78 2.11
N ALA A 267 -21.56 3.09 2.30
CA ALA A 267 -22.56 4.14 2.33
C ALA A 267 -23.34 4.26 1.02
N PHE A 268 -22.73 3.98 -0.15
CA PHE A 268 -23.49 3.94 -1.42
C PHE A 268 -24.61 2.89 -1.41
N SER A 269 -24.36 1.73 -0.81
CA SER A 269 -25.40 0.69 -0.67
C SER A 269 -26.47 1.06 0.35
N VAL A 270 -26.08 1.77 1.40
CA VAL A 270 -27.01 2.33 2.40
C VAL A 270 -27.92 3.36 1.77
N ILE A 271 -27.38 4.32 1.00
CA ILE A 271 -28.16 5.33 0.27
C ILE A 271 -29.20 4.65 -0.63
N ARG A 272 -28.77 3.68 -1.44
CA ARG A 272 -29.70 2.92 -2.31
C ARG A 272 -30.79 2.20 -1.51
N ALA A 273 -30.47 1.68 -0.34
CA ALA A 273 -31.45 1.01 0.53
C ALA A 273 -32.47 2.00 1.09
N VAL A 274 -32.02 3.16 1.56
CA VAL A 274 -32.88 4.26 2.03
C VAL A 274 -33.84 4.70 0.93
N GLU A 275 -33.33 5.02 -0.26
CA GLU A 275 -34.14 5.43 -1.42
C GLU A 275 -35.13 4.36 -1.85
N SER A 276 -34.76 3.06 -1.78
CA SER A 276 -35.68 1.95 -2.15
C SER A 276 -36.89 1.83 -1.24
N LEU A 277 -36.81 2.41 -0.04
CA LEU A 277 -37.93 2.48 0.93
C LEU A 277 -38.71 3.79 0.80
N GLY A 278 -38.39 4.65 -0.15
CA GLY A 278 -39.01 5.95 -0.36
C GLY A 278 -38.60 7.01 0.67
N LEU A 279 -37.55 6.73 1.45
CA LEU A 279 -37.00 7.67 2.39
C LEU A 279 -36.00 8.61 1.70
N ARG A 280 -35.80 9.80 2.25
CA ARG A 280 -34.95 10.87 1.72
C ARG A 280 -33.78 11.15 2.65
N ILE A 281 -32.65 11.51 2.06
CA ILE A 281 -31.47 11.93 2.79
C ILE A 281 -31.24 13.42 2.45
N PRO A 282 -31.12 14.31 3.41
CA PRO A 282 -31.03 14.09 4.86
C PRO A 282 -32.34 14.17 5.63
N GLU A 283 -33.51 14.29 5.01
CA GLU A 283 -34.76 14.74 5.63
C GLU A 283 -35.42 13.68 6.54
N ASP A 284 -35.25 12.37 6.25
CA ASP A 284 -35.93 11.28 6.97
C ASP A 284 -34.90 10.46 7.77
#